data_abd08d5e3098964fc09b9f980a3a334d
#
_entry.id   abd08d5e3098964fc09b9f980a3a334d
#
_cell.length_a   1.000
_cell.length_b   1.000
_cell.length_c   1.000
_cell.angle_alpha   90.00
_cell.angle_beta   90.00
_cell.angle_gamma   90.00
#
_symmetry.space_group_name_H-M   'P 1'
#
loop_
_entity.id
_entity.type
_entity.pdbx_description
1 polymer ?
#
loop_
_entity_poly.entity_id
_entity_poly.type
_entity_poly.pdbx_seq_one_letter_code
_entity_poly.pdbx_strand_id
1 'polypeptide(L)'
;MSKQEDAAVEPDNGQVPEEAVLEAEGSDASGVSDSEETEERDETPEETIVRLQSELEEAQVQAASHLDKMQRTVAEYENAGKRRERQNEERIKRATESMLRQLLPVLDDLELAFQNVPKGVPGEDQAWLQGFEQIQQKLLEILASSEVEPLAKSGEFDPNQHEAISNEPNEDVPSGHIIQTLRTGYRIQDRILRPALVRVAQ
;
A
#
# COMPACT_ATOMS: atom_id res chain seq x y z
N MET A 1 -32.54 39.41 -7.25
CA MET A 1 -33.54 38.93 -6.28
C MET A 1 -33.48 37.42 -6.27
N SER A 2 -33.33 36.90 -5.07
CA SER A 2 -33.49 35.49 -4.61
C SER A 2 -32.29 34.58 -4.87
N LYS A 3 -31.57 34.32 -3.93
CA LYS A 3 -31.55 33.73 -2.59
C LYS A 3 -30.74 32.43 -2.63
N GLN A 4 -29.59 32.55 -2.05
CA GLN A 4 -28.75 31.49 -1.53
C GLN A 4 -29.55 30.49 -0.70
N GLU A 5 -29.19 29.23 -0.81
CA GLU A 5 -29.30 28.28 0.30
C GLU A 5 -28.03 27.49 0.44
N ASP A 6 -27.35 27.85 1.50
CA ASP A 6 -26.20 27.20 2.13
C ASP A 6 -26.68 25.90 2.74
N ALA A 7 -26.11 24.79 2.34
CA ALA A 7 -26.29 23.50 3.01
C ALA A 7 -24.97 23.13 3.68
N ALA A 8 -24.87 23.45 4.97
CA ALA A 8 -23.83 22.99 5.86
C ALA A 8 -23.88 21.45 5.99
N VAL A 9 -22.80 20.79 5.68
CA VAL A 9 -22.57 19.36 5.96
C VAL A 9 -22.07 19.27 7.39
N GLU A 10 -22.88 18.75 8.27
CA GLU A 10 -22.51 18.33 9.63
C GLU A 10 -21.61 17.09 9.59
N PRO A 11 -20.62 16.99 10.47
CA PRO A 11 -19.79 15.77 10.58
C PRO A 11 -20.58 14.68 11.32
N ASP A 12 -20.71 13.54 10.66
CA ASP A 12 -21.22 12.27 11.18
C ASP A 12 -20.41 11.83 12.41
N ASN A 13 -21.06 11.94 13.57
CA ASN A 13 -20.55 11.51 14.86
C ASN A 13 -20.87 10.02 15.03
N GLY A 14 -19.90 9.17 14.67
CA GLY A 14 -19.99 7.71 14.77
C GLY A 14 -20.42 7.25 16.17
N GLN A 15 -21.67 6.86 16.28
CA GLN A 15 -22.25 6.19 17.43
C GLN A 15 -21.65 4.79 17.58
N VAL A 16 -20.98 4.57 18.70
CA VAL A 16 -20.59 3.26 19.21
C VAL A 16 -21.87 2.56 19.70
N PRO A 17 -22.17 1.33 19.31
CA PRO A 17 -23.32 0.63 19.87
C PRO A 17 -23.02 0.19 21.30
N GLU A 18 -23.76 0.79 22.21
CA GLU A 18 -23.90 0.41 23.60
C GLU A 18 -25.08 -0.58 23.68
N GLU A 19 -24.80 -1.88 23.64
CA GLU A 19 -25.78 -2.91 24.05
C GLU A 19 -25.07 -4.21 24.41
N ALA A 20 -24.92 -4.43 25.70
CA ALA A 20 -25.03 -5.74 26.35
C ALA A 20 -25.17 -5.54 27.86
N VAL A 21 -26.31 -4.99 28.27
CA VAL A 21 -26.79 -5.13 29.64
C VAL A 21 -27.59 -6.43 29.67
N LEU A 22 -27.04 -7.47 30.26
CA LEU A 22 -27.75 -8.69 30.59
C LEU A 22 -28.62 -8.41 31.83
N GLU A 23 -29.92 -8.32 31.59
CA GLU A 23 -30.92 -8.48 32.62
C GLU A 23 -30.83 -9.91 33.16
N ALA A 24 -30.62 -10.02 34.46
CA ALA A 24 -30.92 -11.22 35.22
C ALA A 24 -31.94 -10.83 36.26
N GLU A 25 -33.19 -11.15 35.91
CA GLU A 25 -34.35 -11.07 36.83
C GLU A 25 -34.18 -12.03 37.99
N GLY A 26 -34.75 -11.56 39.08
CA GLY A 26 -34.68 -12.10 40.42
C GLY A 26 -35.40 -13.44 40.64
N SER A 27 -35.04 -14.02 41.72
CA SER A 27 -35.85 -14.94 42.51
C SER A 27 -35.38 -14.89 43.93
N ASP A 28 -36.07 -14.22 44.74
CA ASP A 28 -36.78 -14.52 45.96
C ASP A 28 -36.20 -15.57 46.90
N ALA A 29 -36.30 -15.14 48.14
CA ALA A 29 -36.52 -15.87 49.37
C ALA A 29 -35.31 -16.13 50.32
N SER A 30 -35.42 -15.32 51.29
CA SER A 30 -35.39 -15.69 52.74
C SER A 30 -34.22 -16.52 53.28
N GLY A 31 -33.60 -15.87 54.21
CA GLY A 31 -33.26 -16.48 55.49
C GLY A 31 -31.89 -17.10 55.57
N VAL A 32 -31.09 -16.46 56.22
CA VAL A 32 -30.35 -16.84 57.39
C VAL A 32 -29.23 -15.82 57.57
N SER A 33 -29.46 -14.97 58.50
CA SER A 33 -28.44 -14.19 59.16
C SER A 33 -27.45 -15.19 59.78
N ASP A 34 -26.32 -15.40 59.06
CA ASP A 34 -25.12 -15.90 59.69
C ASP A 34 -24.13 -14.72 59.63
N SER A 35 -24.14 -14.00 60.74
CA SER A 35 -23.12 -13.05 61.09
C SER A 35 -21.84 -13.87 61.33
N GLU A 36 -21.09 -14.10 60.25
CA GLU A 36 -19.66 -14.38 60.43
C GLU A 36 -19.06 -13.11 61.05
N GLU A 37 -19.06 -13.10 62.38
CA GLU A 37 -18.14 -12.32 63.19
C GLU A 37 -16.74 -12.71 62.69
N THR A 38 -16.21 -11.96 61.73
CA THR A 38 -14.77 -11.89 61.50
C THR A 38 -14.21 -11.44 62.83
N GLU A 39 -13.72 -12.41 63.62
CA GLU A 39 -12.86 -12.14 64.76
C GLU A 39 -11.72 -11.26 64.26
N GLU A 40 -11.84 -9.95 64.46
CA GLU A 40 -10.72 -9.03 64.38
C GLU A 40 -9.74 -9.53 65.47
N ARG A 41 -8.86 -10.43 65.05
CA ARG A 41 -7.68 -10.75 65.87
C ARG A 41 -6.95 -9.42 66.01
N ASP A 42 -6.82 -8.91 67.19
CA ASP A 42 -5.94 -7.80 67.56
C ASP A 42 -4.52 -8.20 67.14
N GLU A 43 -4.18 -7.96 65.84
CA GLU A 43 -2.83 -8.16 65.34
C GLU A 43 -1.90 -7.27 66.11
N THR A 44 -0.86 -7.84 66.65
CA THR A 44 0.17 -7.04 67.33
C THR A 44 0.80 -6.07 66.31
N PRO A 45 1.27 -4.89 66.76
CA PRO A 45 1.92 -3.93 65.86
C PRO A 45 3.08 -4.54 65.06
N GLU A 46 3.76 -5.54 65.64
CA GLU A 46 4.86 -6.24 64.96
C GLU A 46 4.36 -7.15 63.83
N GLU A 47 3.26 -7.86 63.99
CA GLU A 47 2.64 -8.70 62.98
C GLU A 47 2.08 -7.83 61.82
N THR A 48 1.47 -6.70 62.15
CA THR A 48 0.99 -5.73 61.16
C THR A 48 2.14 -5.16 60.30
N ILE A 49 3.28 -4.85 60.91
CA ILE A 49 4.48 -4.37 60.20
C ILE A 49 4.99 -5.44 59.23
N VAL A 50 5.09 -6.69 59.68
CA VAL A 50 5.56 -7.78 58.80
C VAL A 50 4.61 -8.01 57.63
N ARG A 51 3.31 -7.99 57.85
CA ARG A 51 2.29 -8.10 56.79
C ARG A 51 2.39 -6.97 55.79
N LEU A 52 2.46 -5.71 56.27
CA LEU A 52 2.59 -4.54 55.39
C LEU A 52 3.90 -4.54 54.60
N GLN A 53 4.99 -5.02 55.19
CA GLN A 53 6.26 -5.18 54.49
C GLN A 53 6.16 -6.19 53.34
N SER A 54 5.50 -7.34 53.57
CA SER A 54 5.25 -8.36 52.54
C SER A 54 4.36 -7.83 51.44
N GLU A 55 3.25 -7.17 51.80
CA GLU A 55 2.35 -6.53 50.81
C GLU A 55 3.06 -5.46 49.99
N LEU A 56 3.94 -4.66 50.59
CA LEU A 56 4.74 -3.66 49.91
C LEU A 56 5.71 -4.31 48.92
N GLU A 57 6.40 -5.38 49.31
CA GLU A 57 7.33 -6.11 48.44
C GLU A 57 6.59 -6.76 47.28
N GLU A 58 5.45 -7.39 47.51
CA GLU A 58 4.61 -7.95 46.45
C GLU A 58 4.11 -6.86 45.50
N ALA A 59 3.65 -5.72 45.99
CA ALA A 59 3.22 -4.59 45.17
C ALA A 59 4.36 -4.02 44.36
N GLN A 60 5.57 -3.93 44.90
CA GLN A 60 6.76 -3.47 44.14
C GLN A 60 7.12 -4.44 43.02
N VAL A 61 7.09 -5.75 43.26
CA VAL A 61 7.35 -6.78 42.24
C VAL A 61 6.28 -6.73 41.12
N GLN A 62 5.01 -6.57 41.50
CA GLN A 62 3.93 -6.42 40.55
C GLN A 62 4.08 -5.14 39.72
N ALA A 63 4.40 -4.02 40.36
CA ALA A 63 4.63 -2.75 39.67
C ALA A 63 5.81 -2.85 38.67
N ALA A 64 6.92 -3.46 39.05
CA ALA A 64 8.06 -3.70 38.20
C ALA A 64 7.68 -4.59 36.98
N SER A 65 6.92 -5.65 37.21
CA SER A 65 6.43 -6.54 36.17
C SER A 65 5.48 -5.82 35.20
N HIS A 66 4.59 -4.98 35.69
CA HIS A 66 3.69 -4.17 34.85
C HIS A 66 4.45 -3.15 34.05
N LEU A 67 5.47 -2.51 34.59
CA LEU A 67 6.34 -1.57 33.92
C LEU A 67 7.09 -2.24 32.76
N ASP A 68 7.68 -3.41 33.01
CA ASP A 68 8.37 -4.18 31.96
C ASP A 68 7.42 -4.59 30.81
N LYS A 69 6.24 -5.12 31.17
CA LYS A 69 5.20 -5.45 30.17
C LYS A 69 4.78 -4.23 29.36
N MET A 70 4.60 -3.09 30.01
CA MET A 70 4.19 -1.84 29.36
C MET A 70 5.26 -1.36 28.38
N GLN A 71 6.53 -1.35 28.81
CA GLN A 71 7.65 -0.98 27.93
C GLN A 71 7.75 -1.90 26.71
N ARG A 72 7.62 -3.20 26.94
CA ARG A 72 7.62 -4.18 25.85
C ARG A 72 6.46 -3.97 24.87
N THR A 73 5.25 -3.75 25.40
CA THR A 73 4.07 -3.50 24.55
C THR A 73 4.22 -2.23 23.74
N VAL A 74 4.76 -1.16 24.33
CA VAL A 74 5.04 0.09 23.59
C VAL A 74 6.04 -0.16 22.45
N ALA A 75 7.14 -0.87 22.74
CA ALA A 75 8.13 -1.20 21.71
C ALA A 75 7.55 -2.08 20.57
N GLU A 76 6.73 -3.06 20.91
CA GLU A 76 6.03 -3.90 19.95
C GLU A 76 5.04 -3.09 19.09
N TYR A 77 4.31 -2.15 19.70
CA TYR A 77 3.39 -1.26 19.00
C TYR A 77 4.10 -0.33 18.02
N GLU A 78 5.22 0.28 18.44
CA GLU A 78 6.03 1.11 17.56
C GLU A 78 6.60 0.32 16.36
N ASN A 79 7.11 -0.87 16.62
CA ASN A 79 7.61 -1.75 15.57
C ASN A 79 6.50 -2.21 14.61
N ALA A 80 5.31 -2.50 15.14
CA ALA A 80 4.15 -2.82 14.34
C ALA A 80 3.68 -1.61 13.49
N GLY A 81 3.74 -0.39 14.05
CA GLY A 81 3.48 0.86 13.34
C GLY A 81 4.40 1.06 12.14
N LYS A 82 5.71 1.00 12.36
CA LYS A 82 6.72 1.11 11.30
C LYS A 82 6.56 0.03 10.23
N ARG A 83 6.21 -1.19 10.62
CA ARG A 83 5.95 -2.28 9.67
C ARG A 83 4.71 -2.01 8.82
N ARG A 84 3.61 -1.51 9.42
CA ARG A 84 2.38 -1.15 8.70
C ARG A 84 2.62 -0.02 7.70
N GLU A 85 3.38 0.98 8.10
CA GLU A 85 3.73 2.11 7.23
C GLU A 85 4.48 1.65 5.98
N ARG A 86 5.56 0.86 6.15
CA ARG A 86 6.30 0.27 5.03
C ARG A 86 5.40 -0.61 4.13
N GLN A 87 4.54 -1.42 4.75
CA GLN A 87 3.61 -2.25 3.98
C GLN A 87 2.59 -1.42 3.19
N ASN A 88 2.13 -0.30 3.75
CA ASN A 88 1.21 0.59 3.08
C ASN A 88 1.89 1.31 1.89
N GLU A 89 3.10 1.82 2.08
CA GLU A 89 3.90 2.39 0.98
C GLU A 89 4.11 1.39 -0.16
N GLU A 90 4.49 0.15 0.18
CA GLU A 90 4.65 -0.93 -0.81
C GLU A 90 3.34 -1.26 -1.54
N ARG A 91 2.22 -1.24 -0.84
CA ARG A 91 0.90 -1.47 -1.45
C ARG A 91 0.53 -0.36 -2.43
N ILE A 92 0.77 0.90 -2.05
CA ILE A 92 0.52 2.05 -2.92
C ILE A 92 1.41 1.95 -4.17
N LYS A 93 2.70 1.69 -4.01
CA LYS A 93 3.63 1.52 -5.13
C LYS A 93 3.15 0.42 -6.10
N ARG A 94 2.80 -0.76 -5.58
CA ARG A 94 2.31 -1.87 -6.41
C ARG A 94 0.98 -1.55 -7.10
N ALA A 95 0.07 -0.84 -6.43
CA ALA A 95 -1.19 -0.43 -7.03
C ALA A 95 -0.97 0.54 -8.19
N THR A 96 -0.08 1.52 -8.01
CA THR A 96 0.33 2.46 -9.06
C THR A 96 0.99 1.73 -10.23
N GLU A 97 1.96 0.84 -9.97
CA GLU A 97 2.60 0.01 -11.00
C GLU A 97 1.57 -0.82 -11.79
N SER A 98 0.61 -1.42 -11.11
CA SER A 98 -0.45 -2.21 -11.75
C SER A 98 -1.33 -1.36 -12.66
N MET A 99 -1.70 -0.17 -12.22
CA MET A 99 -2.50 0.78 -13.01
C MET A 99 -1.72 1.25 -14.24
N LEU A 100 -0.47 1.65 -14.06
CA LEU A 100 0.40 2.06 -15.16
C LEU A 100 0.58 0.94 -16.19
N ARG A 101 0.78 -0.29 -15.73
CA ARG A 101 0.91 -1.47 -16.60
C ARG A 101 -0.34 -1.71 -17.44
N GLN A 102 -1.52 -1.42 -16.93
CA GLN A 102 -2.78 -1.52 -17.67
C GLN A 102 -2.94 -0.41 -18.71
N LEU A 103 -2.27 0.72 -18.54
CA LEU A 103 -2.29 1.84 -19.49
C LEU A 103 -1.34 1.63 -20.68
N LEU A 104 -0.25 0.88 -20.51
CA LEU A 104 0.75 0.67 -21.56
C LEU A 104 0.19 0.10 -22.87
N PRO A 105 -0.79 -0.82 -22.90
CA PRO A 105 -1.40 -1.27 -24.15
C PRO A 105 -2.02 -0.15 -24.99
N VAL A 106 -2.57 0.89 -24.35
CA VAL A 106 -3.14 2.03 -25.07
C VAL A 106 -2.05 2.80 -25.83
N LEU A 107 -0.85 2.91 -25.23
CA LEU A 107 0.31 3.48 -25.91
C LEU A 107 0.76 2.61 -27.08
N ASP A 108 0.78 1.29 -26.89
CA ASP A 108 1.14 0.36 -27.97
C ASP A 108 0.19 0.48 -29.15
N ASP A 109 -1.12 0.57 -28.90
CA ASP A 109 -2.14 0.73 -29.92
C ASP A 109 -1.99 2.07 -30.65
N LEU A 110 -1.65 3.15 -29.93
CA LEU A 110 -1.34 4.44 -30.54
C LEU A 110 -0.07 4.37 -31.41
N GLU A 111 1.02 3.78 -30.91
CA GLU A 111 2.24 3.58 -31.69
C GLU A 111 1.95 2.77 -32.98
N LEU A 112 1.18 1.70 -32.88
CA LEU A 112 0.78 0.86 -33.99
C LEU A 112 -0.08 1.63 -35.00
N ALA A 113 -1.02 2.46 -34.53
CA ALA A 113 -1.86 3.29 -35.38
C ALA A 113 -1.01 4.27 -36.20
N PHE A 114 -0.03 4.94 -35.59
CA PHE A 114 0.88 5.85 -36.27
C PHE A 114 1.78 5.16 -37.30
N GLN A 115 2.25 3.94 -37.00
CA GLN A 115 3.05 3.15 -37.96
C GLN A 115 2.27 2.77 -39.21
N ASN A 116 0.94 2.65 -39.14
CA ASN A 116 0.07 2.23 -40.22
C ASN A 116 -0.62 3.40 -40.92
N VAL A 117 -0.26 4.64 -40.65
CA VAL A 117 -0.81 5.81 -41.35
C VAL A 117 -0.41 5.74 -42.83
N PRO A 118 -1.37 5.83 -43.78
CA PRO A 118 -1.07 5.81 -45.19
C PRO A 118 -0.19 6.99 -45.59
N LYS A 119 0.81 6.75 -46.49
CA LYS A 119 1.63 7.83 -47.04
C LYS A 119 0.76 8.70 -47.97
N GLY A 120 0.73 10.01 -47.73
CA GLY A 120 0.00 10.95 -48.58
C GLY A 120 -1.41 11.28 -48.09
N VAL A 121 -1.62 11.27 -46.78
CA VAL A 121 -2.86 11.72 -46.14
C VAL A 121 -3.19 13.16 -46.56
N PRO A 122 -4.43 13.46 -47.02
CA PRO A 122 -4.85 14.81 -47.40
C PRO A 122 -4.72 15.81 -46.26
N GLY A 123 -4.57 17.11 -46.58
CA GLY A 123 -4.29 18.15 -45.55
C GLY A 123 -5.34 18.28 -44.45
N GLU A 124 -6.60 17.94 -44.72
CA GLU A 124 -7.66 17.95 -43.68
C GLU A 124 -7.44 16.83 -42.63
N ASP A 125 -6.94 15.67 -43.07
CA ASP A 125 -6.66 14.54 -42.17
C ASP A 125 -5.32 14.72 -41.44
N GLN A 126 -4.41 15.59 -41.91
CA GLN A 126 -3.17 15.93 -41.22
C GLN A 126 -3.44 16.65 -39.88
N ALA A 127 -4.44 17.54 -39.84
CA ALA A 127 -4.79 18.24 -38.58
C ALA A 127 -5.31 17.27 -37.52
N TRP A 128 -6.06 16.24 -37.93
CA TRP A 128 -6.53 15.19 -37.05
C TRP A 128 -5.37 14.32 -36.54
N LEU A 129 -4.44 13.92 -37.37
CA LEU A 129 -3.23 13.20 -37.02
C LEU A 129 -2.38 13.97 -35.99
N GLN A 130 -2.15 15.27 -36.23
CA GLN A 130 -1.44 16.12 -35.26
C GLN A 130 -2.13 16.16 -33.90
N GLY A 131 -3.46 16.16 -33.87
CA GLY A 131 -4.22 16.07 -32.61
C GLY A 131 -3.93 14.78 -31.85
N PHE A 132 -3.86 13.66 -32.53
CA PHE A 132 -3.52 12.37 -31.91
C PHE A 132 -2.05 12.30 -31.45
N GLU A 133 -1.11 12.84 -32.22
CA GLU A 133 0.29 12.96 -31.83
C GLU A 133 0.43 13.77 -30.51
N GLN A 134 -0.31 14.87 -30.40
CA GLN A 134 -0.33 15.65 -29.15
C GLN A 134 -0.89 14.86 -27.96
N ILE A 135 -1.92 14.03 -28.19
CA ILE A 135 -2.48 13.17 -27.14
C ILE A 135 -1.44 12.13 -26.71
N GLN A 136 -0.75 11.48 -27.65
CA GLN A 136 0.30 10.54 -27.36
C GLN A 136 1.43 11.19 -26.57
N GLN A 137 1.89 12.37 -27.02
CA GLN A 137 2.96 13.10 -26.32
C GLN A 137 2.56 13.47 -24.89
N LYS A 138 1.33 13.96 -24.70
CA LYS A 138 0.82 14.26 -23.37
C LYS A 138 0.74 13.03 -22.46
N LEU A 139 0.40 11.87 -23.01
CA LEU A 139 0.38 10.62 -22.27
C LEU A 139 1.81 10.20 -21.85
N LEU A 140 2.78 10.35 -22.75
CA LEU A 140 4.19 10.10 -22.44
C LEU A 140 4.73 11.07 -21.38
N GLU A 141 4.32 12.33 -21.42
CA GLU A 141 4.67 13.32 -20.37
C GLU A 141 4.08 12.94 -19.00
N ILE A 142 2.84 12.45 -18.96
CA ILE A 142 2.21 11.97 -17.72
C ILE A 142 2.98 10.76 -17.18
N LEU A 143 3.40 9.83 -18.04
CA LEU A 143 4.22 8.69 -17.62
C LEU A 143 5.58 9.12 -17.10
N ALA A 144 6.24 10.05 -17.80
CA ALA A 144 7.52 10.61 -17.36
C ALA A 144 7.40 11.33 -16.01
N SER A 145 6.31 12.07 -15.78
CA SER A 145 6.03 12.70 -14.48
C SER A 145 5.82 11.70 -13.34
N SER A 146 5.45 10.47 -13.69
CA SER A 146 5.32 9.34 -12.77
C SER A 146 6.60 8.50 -12.67
N GLU A 147 7.75 9.03 -13.14
CA GLU A 147 9.05 8.36 -13.15
C GLU A 147 9.06 7.06 -13.99
N VAL A 148 8.17 6.98 -14.98
CA VAL A 148 8.14 5.87 -15.94
C VAL A 148 8.97 6.25 -17.16
N GLU A 149 9.99 5.45 -17.45
CA GLU A 149 10.89 5.65 -18.57
C GLU A 149 10.81 4.49 -19.56
N PRO A 150 10.87 4.77 -20.88
CA PRO A 150 10.99 3.72 -21.89
C PRO A 150 12.37 3.07 -21.82
N LEU A 151 12.42 1.76 -22.06
CA LEU A 151 13.66 1.04 -22.23
C LEU A 151 14.28 1.34 -23.61
N ALA A 152 15.59 1.14 -23.71
CA ALA A 152 16.32 1.35 -24.96
C ALA A 152 15.74 0.47 -26.08
N LYS A 153 15.53 1.07 -27.25
CA LYS A 153 14.97 0.37 -28.43
C LYS A 153 16.03 -0.35 -29.27
N SER A 154 17.32 -0.17 -28.95
CA SER A 154 18.47 -0.76 -29.65
C SER A 154 19.63 -0.92 -28.68
N GLY A 155 20.56 -1.79 -29.03
CA GLY A 155 21.75 -2.07 -28.21
C GLY A 155 21.89 -3.56 -27.90
N GLU A 156 22.66 -3.88 -26.86
CA GLU A 156 22.86 -5.23 -26.41
C GLU A 156 21.59 -5.80 -25.74
N PHE A 157 21.31 -7.08 -25.98
CA PHE A 157 20.19 -7.76 -25.36
C PHE A 157 20.47 -8.03 -23.88
N ASP A 158 19.61 -7.56 -22.99
CA ASP A 158 19.64 -7.84 -21.55
C ASP A 158 18.39 -8.67 -21.15
N PRO A 159 18.55 -9.90 -20.72
CA PRO A 159 17.40 -10.74 -20.29
C PRO A 159 16.56 -10.15 -19.15
N ASN A 160 17.12 -9.22 -18.36
CA ASN A 160 16.36 -8.57 -17.29
C ASN A 160 15.41 -7.49 -17.80
N GLN A 161 15.71 -6.90 -18.96
CA GLN A 161 14.97 -5.78 -19.52
C GLN A 161 14.21 -6.13 -20.81
N HIS A 162 14.65 -7.18 -21.51
CA HIS A 162 14.17 -7.53 -22.83
C HIS A 162 13.63 -8.97 -22.87
N GLU A 163 12.59 -9.17 -23.65
CA GLU A 163 12.01 -10.47 -23.99
C GLU A 163 12.23 -10.73 -25.47
N ALA A 164 13.08 -11.68 -25.80
CA ALA A 164 13.38 -12.05 -27.20
C ALA A 164 12.29 -12.98 -27.73
N ILE A 165 11.65 -12.61 -28.85
CA ILE A 165 10.69 -13.47 -29.56
C ILE A 165 11.40 -14.39 -30.56
N SER A 166 12.42 -13.84 -31.24
CA SER A 166 13.17 -14.58 -32.24
C SER A 166 14.63 -14.19 -32.24
N ASN A 167 15.46 -15.19 -32.57
CA ASN A 167 16.88 -14.98 -32.90
C ASN A 167 17.03 -15.19 -34.40
N GLU A 168 17.54 -14.20 -35.10
CA GLU A 168 17.62 -14.22 -36.57
C GLU A 168 19.02 -13.85 -37.02
N PRO A 169 19.56 -14.52 -38.05
CA PRO A 169 20.81 -14.11 -38.61
C PRO A 169 20.67 -12.70 -39.24
N ASN A 170 21.59 -11.80 -38.90
CA ASN A 170 21.60 -10.44 -39.42
C ASN A 170 23.06 -10.03 -39.67
N GLU A 171 23.36 -9.54 -40.85
CA GLU A 171 24.72 -9.12 -41.21
C GLU A 171 25.06 -7.71 -40.76
N ASP A 172 24.03 -6.86 -40.52
CA ASP A 172 24.18 -5.46 -40.16
C ASP A 172 24.28 -5.23 -38.65
N VAL A 173 23.86 -6.21 -37.84
CA VAL A 173 23.77 -6.08 -36.37
C VAL A 173 24.64 -7.16 -35.72
N PRO A 174 25.52 -6.82 -34.76
CA PRO A 174 26.34 -7.81 -34.07
C PRO A 174 25.47 -8.85 -33.34
N SER A 175 26.01 -10.08 -33.25
CA SER A 175 25.37 -11.16 -32.48
C SER A 175 25.07 -10.72 -31.05
N GLY A 176 23.92 -11.07 -30.53
CA GLY A 176 23.45 -10.70 -29.19
C GLY A 176 22.88 -9.27 -29.05
N HIS A 177 22.75 -8.55 -30.18
CA HIS A 177 22.15 -7.21 -30.16
C HIS A 177 20.72 -7.21 -30.69
N ILE A 178 19.99 -6.17 -30.34
CA ILE A 178 18.59 -5.98 -30.73
C ILE A 178 18.54 -5.52 -32.20
N ILE A 179 17.93 -6.33 -33.05
CA ILE A 179 17.64 -5.98 -34.44
C ILE A 179 16.48 -4.99 -34.50
N GLN A 180 15.41 -5.29 -33.77
CA GLN A 180 14.20 -4.50 -33.81
C GLN A 180 13.43 -4.66 -32.50
N THR A 181 12.90 -3.54 -31.98
CA THR A 181 11.94 -3.55 -30.87
C THR A 181 10.53 -3.56 -31.45
N LEU A 182 9.77 -4.61 -31.16
CA LEU A 182 8.39 -4.79 -31.58
C LEU A 182 7.40 -4.14 -30.63
N ARG A 183 7.74 -4.09 -29.36
CA ARG A 183 6.95 -3.45 -28.33
C ARG A 183 7.85 -2.78 -27.30
N THR A 184 7.61 -1.51 -27.05
CA THR A 184 8.43 -0.72 -26.14
C THR A 184 8.27 -1.24 -24.70
N GLY A 185 9.40 -1.52 -24.03
CA GLY A 185 9.44 -1.80 -22.63
C GLY A 185 9.45 -0.53 -21.78
N TYR A 186 9.04 -0.64 -20.53
CA TYR A 186 8.99 0.49 -19.61
C TYR A 186 9.49 0.08 -18.23
N ARG A 187 10.19 0.99 -17.57
CA ARG A 187 10.62 0.87 -16.17
C ARG A 187 10.08 2.03 -15.34
N ILE A 188 9.94 1.81 -14.05
CA ILE A 188 9.69 2.83 -13.03
C ILE A 188 10.81 2.74 -12.00
N GLN A 189 11.61 3.79 -11.89
CA GLN A 189 12.82 3.76 -11.08
C GLN A 189 13.70 2.54 -11.43
N ASP A 190 13.96 1.64 -10.45
CA ASP A 190 14.75 0.43 -10.64
C ASP A 190 13.94 -0.83 -11.01
N ARG A 191 12.62 -0.70 -11.18
CA ARG A 191 11.71 -1.85 -11.43
C ARG A 191 11.21 -1.86 -12.86
N ILE A 192 11.29 -3.02 -13.49
CA ILE A 192 10.72 -3.22 -14.83
C ILE A 192 9.20 -3.38 -14.72
N LEU A 193 8.46 -2.45 -15.29
CA LEU A 193 7.00 -2.54 -15.42
C LEU A 193 6.63 -3.58 -16.47
N ARG A 194 7.32 -3.54 -17.61
CA ARG A 194 7.14 -4.47 -18.74
C ARG A 194 8.43 -4.55 -19.52
N PRO A 195 8.94 -5.76 -19.83
CA PRO A 195 10.09 -5.92 -20.69
C PRO A 195 9.78 -5.43 -22.12
N ALA A 196 10.80 -4.99 -22.83
CA ALA A 196 10.69 -4.69 -24.24
C ALA A 196 10.67 -6.01 -25.02
N LEU A 197 9.76 -6.11 -25.99
CA LEU A 197 9.64 -7.27 -26.86
C LEU A 197 10.50 -7.05 -28.10
N VAL A 198 11.54 -7.88 -28.28
CA VAL A 198 12.59 -7.62 -29.26
C VAL A 198 12.92 -8.83 -30.13
N ARG A 199 13.49 -8.56 -31.32
CA ARG A 199 14.18 -9.53 -32.17
C ARG A 199 15.67 -9.35 -32.00
N VAL A 200 16.42 -10.42 -31.86
CA VAL A 200 17.86 -10.41 -31.52
C VAL A 200 18.66 -11.03 -32.67
N ALA A 201 19.83 -10.49 -32.94
CA ALA A 201 20.80 -11.03 -33.90
C ALA A 201 21.47 -12.28 -33.32
N GLN A 202 21.57 -13.33 -34.16
CA GLN A 202 22.24 -14.58 -33.80
C GLN A 202 23.74 -14.49 -34.04
#